data_661acc0aaf03af4ea4ad40fafd2719cf
#
_entry.id   661acc0aaf03af4ea4ad40fafd2719cf
#
_cell.length_a   1.000
_cell.length_b   1.000
_cell.length_c   1.000
_cell.angle_alpha   90.00
_cell.angle_beta   90.00
_cell.angle_gamma   90.00
#
_symmetry.space_group_name_H-M   'P 1'
#
loop_
_entity.id
_entity.type
_entity.pdbx_description
1 polymer ?
#
loop_
_entity_poly.entity_id
_entity_poly.type
_entity_poly.pdbx_seq_one_letter_code
_entity_poly.pdbx_strand_id
1 'polypeptide(L)'
;MLKTETRPQTKTILSEGQAKLSEILNGKRRKVVEADHQASVALAVERMCFHKVGSVVVVNQWEPVGLFTEWDLMHRVVNKNQDPAATPLRSVMTTPFAVGSPGMNVIEAAELMSDNRIRHLPVYDEGILIGMVSSGDILAFKLRENERSIKHLEDYFFSQ
;
A
#
# COMPACT_ATOMS: atom_id res chain seq x y z
N MET A 1 29.41 -39.14 2.81
CA MET A 1 29.42 -38.17 3.90
C MET A 1 29.48 -36.75 3.27
N LEU A 2 28.33 -36.17 2.98
CA LEU A 2 28.22 -34.87 2.32
C LEU A 2 28.19 -33.79 3.41
N LYS A 3 29.18 -32.90 3.38
CA LYS A 3 29.25 -31.74 4.26
C LYS A 3 28.18 -30.73 3.83
N THR A 4 27.24 -30.45 4.69
CA THR A 4 26.28 -29.34 4.60
C THR A 4 27.05 -28.03 4.79
N GLU A 5 27.27 -27.30 3.71
CA GLU A 5 27.75 -25.91 3.79
C GLU A 5 26.62 -25.03 4.29
N THR A 6 26.77 -24.54 5.48
CA THR A 6 25.92 -23.51 6.09
C THR A 6 26.15 -22.20 5.34
N ARG A 7 25.16 -21.73 4.60
CA ARG A 7 25.16 -20.37 4.05
C ARG A 7 25.42 -19.36 5.17
N PRO A 8 26.34 -18.41 5.00
CA PRO A 8 26.52 -17.35 5.97
C PRO A 8 25.25 -16.52 6.03
N GLN A 9 24.63 -16.46 7.20
CA GLN A 9 23.58 -15.48 7.49
C GLN A 9 24.22 -14.10 7.39
N THR A 10 23.92 -13.37 6.36
CA THR A 10 24.27 -11.95 6.24
C THR A 10 23.48 -11.23 7.34
N LYS A 11 24.12 -11.05 8.47
CA LYS A 11 23.60 -10.25 9.57
C LYS A 11 23.50 -8.82 9.03
N THR A 12 22.27 -8.39 8.75
CA THR A 12 21.96 -7.05 8.29
C THR A 12 22.45 -6.04 9.32
N ILE A 13 23.56 -5.40 8.98
CA ILE A 13 24.11 -4.23 9.70
C ILE A 13 23.32 -3.03 9.16
N LEU A 14 22.07 -2.83 9.57
CA LEU A 14 21.28 -1.60 9.33
C LEU A 14 20.10 -1.57 10.30
N SER A 15 20.34 -1.28 11.57
CA SER A 15 19.28 -1.10 12.56
C SER A 15 19.23 0.29 13.20
N GLU A 16 19.75 1.31 12.49
CA GLU A 16 19.57 2.69 12.93
C GLU A 16 19.03 3.51 11.75
N GLY A 17 17.77 3.99 11.88
CA GLY A 17 17.17 4.94 10.93
C GLY A 17 16.36 4.34 9.79
N GLN A 18 15.70 3.19 9.97
CA GLN A 18 14.81 2.68 8.92
C GLN A 18 13.55 3.55 8.81
N ALA A 19 13.31 4.10 7.61
CA ALA A 19 12.15 4.94 7.30
C ALA A 19 10.83 4.23 7.60
N LYS A 20 9.87 4.98 8.13
CA LYS A 20 8.55 4.47 8.54
C LYS A 20 7.46 4.93 7.58
N LEU A 21 6.34 4.22 7.55
CA LEU A 21 5.19 4.60 6.73
C LEU A 21 4.66 6.00 7.07
N SER A 22 4.78 6.44 8.31
CA SER A 22 4.43 7.81 8.72
C SER A 22 5.16 8.88 7.91
N GLU A 23 6.40 8.64 7.50
CA GLU A 23 7.18 9.59 6.68
C GLU A 23 6.64 9.70 5.25
N ILE A 24 6.15 8.60 4.69
CA ILE A 24 5.47 8.61 3.39
C ILE A 24 4.13 9.35 3.50
N LEU A 25 3.36 9.09 4.56
CA LEU A 25 2.04 9.71 4.78
C LEU A 25 2.13 11.21 5.03
N ASN A 26 3.14 11.68 5.77
CA ASN A 26 3.36 13.11 6.02
C ASN A 26 3.62 13.92 4.73
N GLY A 27 4.18 13.30 3.70
CA GLY A 27 4.37 13.88 2.37
C GLY A 27 3.14 13.76 1.45
N LYS A 28 2.08 13.05 1.87
CA LYS A 28 0.95 12.69 1.03
C LYS A 28 -0.30 13.50 1.38
N ARG A 29 -0.78 14.32 0.43
CA ARG A 29 -1.99 15.16 0.62
C ARG A 29 -3.30 14.50 0.17
N ARG A 30 -3.28 13.22 -0.26
CA ARG A 30 -4.48 12.57 -0.79
C ARG A 30 -5.30 11.94 0.33
N LYS A 31 -6.59 12.31 0.40
CA LYS A 31 -7.57 11.68 1.29
C LYS A 31 -7.80 10.24 0.83
N VAL A 32 -7.94 9.33 1.77
CA VAL A 32 -8.38 7.95 1.47
C VAL A 32 -9.83 8.01 0.98
N VAL A 33 -10.11 7.27 -0.09
CA VAL A 33 -11.46 7.16 -0.64
C VAL A 33 -12.13 5.94 -0.04
N GLU A 34 -13.30 6.16 0.53
CA GLU A 34 -14.12 5.11 1.13
C GLU A 34 -15.43 4.93 0.34
N ALA A 35 -15.97 3.73 0.39
CA ALA A 35 -17.28 3.41 -0.18
C ALA A 35 -18.04 2.43 0.74
N ASP A 36 -19.35 2.60 0.83
CA ASP A 36 -20.20 1.68 1.58
C ASP A 36 -20.21 0.28 0.92
N HIS A 37 -20.25 -0.76 1.72
CA HIS A 37 -20.19 -2.15 1.25
C HIS A 37 -21.39 -2.55 0.36
N GLN A 38 -22.49 -1.83 0.47
CA GLN A 38 -23.68 -2.01 -0.38
C GLN A 38 -23.65 -1.14 -1.64
N ALA A 39 -22.73 -0.19 -1.73
CA ALA A 39 -22.57 0.64 -2.93
C ALA A 39 -22.25 -0.25 -4.14
N SER A 40 -22.70 0.18 -5.31
CA SER A 40 -22.38 -0.53 -6.56
C SER A 40 -20.92 -0.36 -6.95
N VAL A 41 -20.40 -1.34 -7.68
CA VAL A 41 -19.08 -1.24 -8.30
C VAL A 41 -18.97 0.00 -9.20
N ALA A 42 -20.03 0.34 -9.95
CA ALA A 42 -20.05 1.52 -10.81
C ALA A 42 -19.78 2.81 -10.02
N LEU A 43 -20.41 2.98 -8.85
CA LEU A 43 -20.18 4.14 -7.97
C LEU A 43 -18.75 4.16 -7.41
N ALA A 44 -18.21 3.00 -7.04
CA ALA A 44 -16.83 2.92 -6.57
C ALA A 44 -15.84 3.31 -7.67
N VAL A 45 -16.04 2.82 -8.89
CA VAL A 45 -15.21 3.16 -10.06
C VAL A 45 -15.28 4.65 -10.38
N GLU A 46 -16.47 5.25 -10.32
CA GLU A 46 -16.65 6.70 -10.51
C GLU A 46 -15.81 7.50 -9.49
N ARG A 47 -15.85 7.11 -8.21
CA ARG A 47 -15.03 7.72 -7.15
C ARG A 47 -13.54 7.53 -7.37
N MET A 48 -13.12 6.31 -7.77
CA MET A 48 -11.72 6.03 -8.09
C MET A 48 -11.22 6.92 -9.23
N CYS A 49 -11.99 7.06 -10.30
CA CYS A 49 -11.66 7.92 -11.43
C CYS A 49 -11.60 9.39 -11.02
N PHE A 50 -12.60 9.88 -10.28
CA PHE A 50 -12.66 11.27 -9.83
C PHE A 50 -11.47 11.64 -8.95
N HIS A 51 -11.11 10.78 -8.00
CA HIS A 51 -9.99 11.01 -7.09
C HIS A 51 -8.64 10.55 -7.64
N LYS A 52 -8.60 9.93 -8.83
CA LYS A 52 -7.40 9.38 -9.47
C LYS A 52 -6.65 8.39 -8.54
N VAL A 53 -7.40 7.46 -7.97
CA VAL A 53 -6.87 6.40 -7.10
C VAL A 53 -7.20 5.02 -7.66
N GLY A 54 -6.36 4.02 -7.37
CA GLY A 54 -6.53 2.64 -7.83
C GLY A 54 -7.29 1.75 -6.84
N SER A 55 -7.78 2.31 -5.73
CA SER A 55 -8.48 1.53 -4.72
C SER A 55 -9.42 2.38 -3.86
N VAL A 56 -10.43 1.73 -3.26
CA VAL A 56 -11.29 2.31 -2.22
C VAL A 56 -11.31 1.37 -1.02
N VAL A 57 -11.36 1.92 0.18
CA VAL A 57 -11.63 1.16 1.40
C VAL A 57 -13.14 0.95 1.49
N VAL A 58 -13.55 -0.30 1.63
CA VAL A 58 -14.97 -0.65 1.75
C VAL A 58 -15.33 -0.66 3.23
N VAL A 59 -16.36 0.10 3.58
CA VAL A 59 -16.81 0.27 4.96
C VAL A 59 -18.24 -0.23 5.16
N ASN A 60 -18.53 -0.72 6.37
CA ASN A 60 -19.87 -1.02 6.85
C ASN A 60 -20.04 -0.32 8.19
N GLN A 61 -21.00 0.61 8.31
CA GLN A 61 -21.22 1.39 9.53
C GLN A 61 -19.91 2.02 10.08
N TRP A 62 -19.11 2.58 9.18
CA TRP A 62 -17.80 3.19 9.45
C TRP A 62 -16.65 2.22 9.76
N GLU A 63 -16.94 0.92 9.92
CA GLU A 63 -15.93 -0.11 10.11
C GLU A 63 -15.38 -0.58 8.75
N PRO A 64 -14.05 -0.65 8.58
CA PRO A 64 -13.45 -1.16 7.35
C PRO A 64 -13.65 -2.67 7.26
N VAL A 65 -14.33 -3.10 6.20
CA VAL A 65 -14.67 -4.52 5.98
C VAL A 65 -14.00 -5.13 4.77
N GLY A 66 -13.36 -4.32 3.92
CA GLY A 66 -12.69 -4.80 2.72
C GLY A 66 -11.93 -3.71 1.98
N LEU A 67 -11.26 -4.13 0.93
CA LEU A 67 -10.58 -3.28 -0.03
C LEU A 67 -11.06 -3.65 -1.44
N PHE A 68 -11.41 -2.66 -2.25
CA PHE A 68 -11.76 -2.85 -3.66
C PHE A 68 -10.74 -2.12 -4.52
N THR A 69 -10.15 -2.83 -5.49
CA THR A 69 -9.04 -2.35 -6.31
C THR A 69 -9.34 -2.50 -7.80
N GLU A 70 -8.50 -1.91 -8.65
CA GLU A 70 -8.51 -2.14 -10.10
C GLU A 70 -8.39 -3.61 -10.45
N TRP A 71 -7.65 -4.39 -9.65
CA TRP A 71 -7.50 -5.83 -9.82
C TRP A 71 -8.83 -6.56 -9.58
N ASP A 72 -9.55 -6.20 -8.52
CA ASP A 72 -10.87 -6.78 -8.22
C ASP A 72 -11.86 -6.45 -9.34
N LEU A 73 -11.84 -5.20 -9.86
CA LEU A 73 -12.66 -4.80 -10.99
C LEU A 73 -12.42 -5.70 -12.21
N MET A 74 -11.15 -5.92 -12.58
CA MET A 74 -10.82 -6.75 -13.75
C MET A 74 -11.19 -8.22 -13.53
N HIS A 75 -10.82 -8.80 -12.38
CA HIS A 75 -10.92 -10.24 -12.16
C HIS A 75 -12.28 -10.71 -11.66
N ARG A 76 -12.97 -9.89 -10.87
CA ARG A 76 -14.21 -10.29 -10.20
C ARG A 76 -15.46 -9.69 -10.82
N VAL A 77 -15.30 -8.64 -11.61
CA VAL A 77 -16.42 -7.95 -12.28
C VAL A 77 -16.34 -8.19 -13.79
N VAL A 78 -15.34 -7.60 -14.46
CA VAL A 78 -15.23 -7.66 -15.93
C VAL A 78 -15.05 -9.08 -16.43
N ASN A 79 -14.06 -9.82 -15.91
CA ASN A 79 -13.80 -11.21 -16.32
C ASN A 79 -14.93 -12.20 -15.99
N LYS A 80 -15.83 -11.82 -15.09
CA LYS A 80 -17.01 -12.61 -14.69
C LYS A 80 -18.30 -12.13 -15.34
N ASN A 81 -18.23 -11.16 -16.26
CA ASN A 81 -19.40 -10.55 -16.92
C ASN A 81 -20.46 -10.05 -15.91
N GLN A 82 -20.02 -9.55 -14.75
CA GLN A 82 -20.90 -8.94 -13.77
C GLN A 82 -21.29 -7.53 -14.24
N ASP A 83 -22.55 -7.15 -14.01
CA ASP A 83 -23.00 -5.77 -14.25
C ASP A 83 -22.48 -4.85 -13.11
N PRO A 84 -21.59 -3.88 -13.40
CA PRO A 84 -21.07 -2.99 -12.36
C PRO A 84 -22.14 -2.18 -11.64
N ALA A 85 -23.26 -1.86 -12.31
CA ALA A 85 -24.34 -1.08 -11.71
C ALA A 85 -25.17 -1.91 -10.71
N ALA A 86 -25.27 -3.21 -10.94
CA ALA A 86 -26.06 -4.13 -10.10
C ALA A 86 -25.21 -4.88 -9.06
N THR A 87 -23.88 -4.87 -9.20
CA THR A 87 -22.98 -5.63 -8.32
C THR A 87 -22.57 -4.80 -7.09
N PRO A 88 -22.90 -5.20 -5.86
CA PRO A 88 -22.49 -4.51 -4.64
C PRO A 88 -21.02 -4.84 -4.31
N LEU A 89 -20.29 -3.86 -3.74
CA LEU A 89 -18.88 -4.01 -3.39
C LEU A 89 -18.60 -5.20 -2.48
N ARG A 90 -19.49 -5.50 -1.52
CA ARG A 90 -19.36 -6.65 -0.60
C ARG A 90 -19.17 -8.00 -1.30
N SER A 91 -19.68 -8.15 -2.53
CA SER A 91 -19.59 -9.41 -3.26
C SER A 91 -18.29 -9.59 -4.05
N VAL A 92 -17.55 -8.50 -4.25
CA VAL A 92 -16.35 -8.47 -5.11
C VAL A 92 -15.12 -7.86 -4.44
N MET A 93 -15.24 -7.29 -3.25
CA MET A 93 -14.12 -6.75 -2.48
C MET A 93 -13.16 -7.85 -2.01
N THR A 94 -11.93 -7.49 -1.72
CA THR A 94 -10.96 -8.34 -1.03
C THR A 94 -11.17 -8.24 0.47
N THR A 95 -11.38 -9.38 1.12
CA THR A 95 -11.50 -9.54 2.57
C THR A 95 -11.07 -10.96 2.96
N PRO A 96 -10.25 -11.18 4.04
CA PRO A 96 -9.54 -10.13 4.78
C PRO A 96 -8.52 -9.40 3.91
N PHE A 97 -8.06 -8.25 4.33
CA PHE A 97 -7.06 -7.44 3.62
C PHE A 97 -5.92 -7.04 4.55
N ALA A 98 -4.73 -6.86 3.97
CA ALA A 98 -3.54 -6.45 4.71
C ALA A 98 -3.64 -4.97 5.10
N VAL A 99 -3.13 -4.63 6.28
CA VAL A 99 -3.06 -3.27 6.80
C VAL A 99 -1.65 -2.95 7.31
N GLY A 100 -1.25 -1.69 7.22
CA GLY A 100 -0.05 -1.18 7.82
C GLY A 100 -0.32 -0.36 9.08
N SER A 101 0.73 -0.04 9.82
CA SER A 101 0.73 0.94 10.91
C SER A 101 1.70 2.08 10.62
N PRO A 102 1.56 3.27 11.24
CA PRO A 102 2.48 4.39 11.03
C PRO A 102 3.93 4.03 11.34
N GLY A 103 4.14 3.16 12.33
CA GLY A 103 5.45 2.69 12.78
C GLY A 103 6.05 1.58 11.93
N MET A 104 5.28 0.97 11.00
CA MET A 104 5.77 -0.09 10.12
C MET A 104 6.90 0.44 9.24
N ASN A 105 7.96 -0.35 9.08
CA ASN A 105 9.08 -0.02 8.23
C ASN A 105 8.68 -0.04 6.75
N VAL A 106 9.22 0.89 5.96
CA VAL A 106 8.92 0.99 4.51
C VAL A 106 9.33 -0.28 3.75
N ILE A 107 10.44 -0.93 4.13
CA ILE A 107 10.87 -2.18 3.50
C ILE A 107 9.93 -3.32 3.87
N GLU A 108 9.55 -3.44 5.15
CA GLU A 108 8.57 -4.41 5.61
C GLU A 108 7.23 -4.28 4.88
N ALA A 109 6.76 -3.04 4.68
CA ALA A 109 5.56 -2.78 3.91
C ALA A 109 5.71 -3.20 2.42
N ALA A 110 6.87 -2.96 1.83
CA ALA A 110 7.17 -3.39 0.46
C ALA A 110 7.17 -4.92 0.33
N GLU A 111 7.78 -5.63 1.28
CA GLU A 111 7.78 -7.09 1.36
C GLU A 111 6.36 -7.63 1.53
N LEU A 112 5.59 -7.07 2.46
CA LEU A 112 4.18 -7.44 2.68
C LEU A 112 3.35 -7.28 1.39
N MET A 113 3.53 -6.17 0.66
CA MET A 113 2.86 -5.93 -0.62
C MET A 113 3.30 -6.95 -1.68
N SER A 114 4.60 -7.25 -1.77
CA SER A 114 5.16 -8.20 -2.72
C SER A 114 4.65 -9.62 -2.48
N ASP A 115 4.73 -10.09 -1.25
CA ASP A 115 4.35 -11.45 -0.86
C ASP A 115 2.85 -11.71 -1.07
N ASN A 116 2.02 -10.70 -0.80
CA ASN A 116 0.57 -10.78 -0.97
C ASN A 116 0.10 -10.32 -2.36
N ARG A 117 1.01 -9.90 -3.25
CA ARG A 117 0.71 -9.37 -4.60
C ARG A 117 -0.31 -8.23 -4.58
N ILE A 118 -0.21 -7.37 -3.57
CA ILE A 118 -1.04 -6.18 -3.41
C ILE A 118 -0.22 -4.92 -3.70
N ARG A 119 -0.88 -3.86 -4.16
CA ARG A 119 -0.24 -2.58 -4.50
C ARG A 119 -0.75 -1.40 -3.67
N HIS A 120 -1.67 -1.66 -2.77
CA HIS A 120 -2.28 -0.67 -1.88
C HIS A 120 -2.35 -1.24 -0.48
N LEU A 121 -1.86 -0.48 0.50
CA LEU A 121 -1.83 -0.85 1.91
C LEU A 121 -2.52 0.25 2.72
N PRO A 122 -3.74 0.02 3.21
CA PRO A 122 -4.38 0.93 4.15
C PRO A 122 -3.58 0.99 5.45
N VAL A 123 -3.37 2.19 5.98
CA VAL A 123 -2.62 2.41 7.21
C VAL A 123 -3.57 2.86 8.31
N TYR A 124 -3.57 2.11 9.40
CA TYR A 124 -4.39 2.36 10.58
C TYR A 124 -3.52 2.73 11.77
N ASP A 125 -3.99 3.67 12.58
CA ASP A 125 -3.44 4.04 13.86
C ASP A 125 -4.54 3.93 14.91
N GLU A 126 -4.32 3.09 15.93
CA GLU A 126 -5.31 2.80 16.98
C GLU A 126 -6.74 2.52 16.45
N GLY A 127 -6.83 1.78 15.34
CA GLY A 127 -8.11 1.43 14.70
C GLY A 127 -8.69 2.50 13.77
N ILE A 128 -8.04 3.66 13.64
CA ILE A 128 -8.47 4.74 12.76
C ILE A 128 -7.69 4.67 11.46
N LEU A 129 -8.39 4.71 10.32
CA LEU A 129 -7.78 4.80 9.00
C LEU A 129 -7.15 6.18 8.80
N ILE A 130 -5.82 6.23 8.77
CA ILE A 130 -5.06 7.49 8.65
C ILE A 130 -4.51 7.74 7.25
N GLY A 131 -4.45 6.72 6.41
CA GLY A 131 -3.94 6.89 5.05
C GLY A 131 -3.92 5.61 4.24
N MET A 132 -3.46 5.75 3.00
CA MET A 132 -3.23 4.67 2.05
C MET A 132 -1.81 4.82 1.48
N VAL A 133 -1.00 3.79 1.54
CA VAL A 133 0.32 3.73 0.90
C VAL A 133 0.25 2.79 -0.29
N SER A 134 0.73 3.24 -1.44
CA SER A 134 0.84 2.41 -2.64
C SER A 134 2.29 1.98 -2.89
N SER A 135 2.49 0.95 -3.70
CA SER A 135 3.83 0.55 -4.15
C SER A 135 4.56 1.68 -4.89
N GLY A 136 3.82 2.54 -5.61
CA GLY A 136 4.38 3.74 -6.24
C GLY A 136 4.83 4.79 -5.23
N ASP A 137 4.14 4.95 -4.10
CA ASP A 137 4.56 5.86 -3.02
C ASP A 137 5.87 5.38 -2.39
N ILE A 138 6.01 4.07 -2.17
CA ILE A 138 7.24 3.46 -1.64
C ILE A 138 8.40 3.68 -2.61
N LEU A 139 8.19 3.40 -3.90
CA LEU A 139 9.21 3.61 -4.92
C LEU A 139 9.67 5.08 -4.98
N ALA A 140 8.72 6.01 -5.04
CA ALA A 140 9.03 7.43 -5.07
C ALA A 140 9.77 7.92 -3.81
N PHE A 141 9.42 7.36 -2.65
CA PHE A 141 10.10 7.64 -1.39
C PHE A 141 11.55 7.16 -1.42
N LYS A 142 11.78 5.92 -1.85
CA LYS A 142 13.12 5.33 -1.95
C LYS A 142 14.02 6.05 -2.95
N LEU A 143 13.49 6.48 -4.08
CA LEU A 143 14.26 7.29 -5.04
C LEU A 143 14.73 8.60 -4.41
N ARG A 144 13.86 9.31 -3.69
CA ARG A 144 14.23 10.55 -2.99
C ARG A 144 15.25 10.34 -1.87
N GLU A 145 15.18 9.22 -1.13
CA GLU A 145 16.20 8.88 -0.13
C GLU A 145 17.57 8.69 -0.78
N ASN A 146 17.62 7.95 -1.89
CA ASN A 146 18.87 7.69 -2.62
C ASN A 146 19.48 8.99 -3.18
N GLU A 147 18.68 9.88 -3.76
CA GLU A 147 19.14 11.17 -4.26
C GLU A 147 19.73 12.03 -3.13
N ARG A 148 19.10 12.07 -1.96
CA ARG A 148 19.62 12.81 -0.78
C ARG A 148 20.95 12.22 -0.31
N SER A 149 21.07 10.89 -0.27
CA SER A 149 22.31 10.22 0.15
C SER A 149 23.47 10.51 -0.80
N ILE A 150 23.22 10.51 -2.12
CA ILE A 150 24.22 10.87 -3.13
C ILE A 150 24.67 12.31 -2.93
N LYS A 151 23.72 13.24 -2.79
CA LYS A 151 24.04 14.66 -2.60
C LYS A 151 24.85 14.91 -1.33
N HIS A 152 24.52 14.24 -0.23
CA HIS A 152 25.32 14.34 1.01
C HIS A 152 26.75 13.84 0.83
N LEU A 153 26.97 12.77 0.07
CA LEU A 153 28.30 12.26 -0.24
C LEU A 153 29.09 13.25 -1.13
N GLU A 154 28.44 13.80 -2.15
CA GLU A 154 29.05 14.83 -3.01
C GLU A 154 29.46 16.06 -2.19
N ASP A 155 28.58 16.59 -1.34
CA ASP A 155 28.87 17.73 -0.48
C ASP A 155 30.03 17.43 0.48
N TYR A 156 30.13 16.21 1.01
CA TYR A 156 31.23 15.78 1.87
C TYR A 156 32.57 15.72 1.12
N PHE A 157 32.61 15.20 -0.12
CA PHE A 157 33.82 15.07 -0.89
C PHE A 157 34.27 16.38 -1.54
N PHE A 158 33.37 17.30 -1.85
CA PHE A 158 33.69 18.55 -2.55
C PHE A 158 33.74 19.79 -1.62
N SER A 159 33.49 19.63 -0.32
CA SER A 159 33.57 20.69 0.68
C SER A 159 34.93 20.76 1.40
N GLN A 160 35.94 20.01 0.91
CA GLN A 160 37.31 20.06 1.46
C GLN A 160 38.21 20.92 0.60
#